data_4ba4d485d690b23b68c9765f1850c402
#
_entry.id   4ba4d485d690b23b68c9765f1850c402
#
_cell.length_a   1.000
_cell.length_b   1.000
_cell.length_c   1.000
_cell.angle_alpha   90.00
_cell.angle_beta   90.00
_cell.angle_gamma   90.00
#
_symmetry.space_group_name_H-M   'P 1'
#
loop_
_entity.id
_entity.type
_entity.pdbx_description
1 polymer ?
#
loop_
_entity_poly.entity_id
_entity_poly.type
_entity_poly.pdbx_seq_one_letter_code
_entity_poly.pdbx_strand_id
1 'polypeptide(L)'
;MESDADGCAGESTQCPQCVVITPTRELAIQIHNEARKFAQGSMIKSVVTYGGTSVNYQAVQLGKGCNILVATPGRLMDYVEKGRIGFKNLQYLVLDEADRMLDMGFMPDIQRCVTSPNMPDKGTRQTLMFSATFPDDIQTAAQEFLNDYLFLTVGMVGGACSDVEQVFYEVAKFDKREKLEELSIVPCDRLKSFCLCLYYRFHYYRTLH
;
A
#
# COMPACT_ATOMS: atom_id res chain seq x y z
N MET A 1 -29.71 32.13 23.68
CA MET A 1 -28.71 31.71 24.67
C MET A 1 -29.10 30.29 25.07
N GLU A 2 -28.58 29.36 24.35
CA GLU A 2 -28.64 27.92 24.73
C GLU A 2 -27.22 27.42 24.61
N SER A 3 -26.70 27.06 25.76
CA SER A 3 -25.38 26.48 25.92
C SER A 3 -25.48 25.01 25.74
N ASP A 4 -25.07 24.51 24.58
CA ASP A 4 -24.85 23.08 24.37
C ASP A 4 -23.48 22.70 24.97
N ALA A 5 -23.55 22.35 26.26
CA ALA A 5 -22.49 21.68 26.96
C ALA A 5 -22.64 20.17 26.71
N ASP A 6 -22.20 19.69 25.56
CA ASP A 6 -21.99 18.26 25.36
C ASP A 6 -20.55 17.90 25.76
N GLY A 7 -20.46 17.45 27.00
CA GLY A 7 -19.31 16.79 27.56
C GLY A 7 -19.14 15.39 26.98
N CYS A 8 -18.45 15.28 25.86
CA CYS A 8 -17.71 14.10 25.43
C CYS A 8 -16.31 14.55 25.09
N ALA A 9 -15.35 14.14 25.90
CA ALA A 9 -13.95 14.17 25.56
C ALA A 9 -13.70 13.17 24.40
N GLY A 10 -14.27 13.45 23.23
CA GLY A 10 -14.09 12.71 22.00
C GLY A 10 -12.67 12.98 21.50
N GLU A 11 -11.89 11.92 21.30
CA GLU A 11 -10.65 11.96 20.54
C GLU A 11 -10.92 12.77 19.27
N SER A 12 -10.22 13.88 19.09
CA SER A 12 -10.46 14.77 17.94
C SER A 12 -10.19 14.02 16.64
N THR A 13 -11.18 13.99 15.75
CA THR A 13 -11.06 13.39 14.41
C THR A 13 -9.88 14.02 13.66
N GLN A 14 -8.94 13.21 13.23
CA GLN A 14 -7.79 13.67 12.45
C GLN A 14 -8.14 13.73 10.96
N CYS A 15 -7.82 14.84 10.32
CA CYS A 15 -8.12 15.07 8.91
C CYS A 15 -6.82 15.32 8.13
N PRO A 16 -6.11 14.27 7.71
CA PRO A 16 -4.86 14.39 6.96
C PRO A 16 -5.07 15.07 5.62
N GLN A 17 -4.05 15.77 5.15
CA GLN A 17 -4.00 16.39 3.83
C GLN A 17 -3.57 15.40 2.75
N CYS A 18 -2.82 14.37 3.12
CA CYS A 18 -2.36 13.31 2.25
C CYS A 18 -2.65 11.95 2.87
N VAL A 19 -3.27 11.06 2.11
CA VAL A 19 -3.47 9.64 2.47
C VAL A 19 -2.82 8.77 1.43
N VAL A 20 -1.94 7.87 1.87
CA VAL A 20 -1.31 6.85 1.04
C VAL A 20 -1.84 5.49 1.48
N ILE A 21 -2.44 4.76 0.56
CA ILE A 21 -2.99 3.42 0.79
C ILE A 21 -2.08 2.40 0.12
N THR A 22 -1.67 1.38 0.87
CA THR A 22 -0.78 0.32 0.39
C THR A 22 -1.28 -1.05 0.84
N PRO A 23 -1.05 -2.13 0.08
CA PRO A 23 -1.58 -3.45 0.42
C PRO A 23 -0.94 -4.08 1.66
N THR A 24 0.32 -3.75 1.96
CA THR A 24 1.09 -4.46 2.97
C THR A 24 1.59 -3.54 4.08
N ARG A 25 1.75 -4.12 5.27
CA ARG A 25 2.31 -3.46 6.44
C ARG A 25 3.74 -3.00 6.20
N GLU A 26 4.54 -3.83 5.57
CA GLU A 26 5.96 -3.58 5.28
C GLU A 26 6.13 -2.36 4.39
N LEU A 27 5.34 -2.27 3.32
CA LEU A 27 5.34 -1.13 2.41
C LEU A 27 4.82 0.13 3.11
N ALA A 28 3.78 0.02 3.94
CA ALA A 28 3.29 1.16 4.73
C ALA A 28 4.37 1.74 5.65
N ILE A 29 5.13 0.88 6.32
CA ILE A 29 6.25 1.30 7.18
C ILE A 29 7.36 1.93 6.34
N GLN A 30 7.69 1.36 5.19
CA GLN A 30 8.72 1.89 4.29
C GLN A 30 8.35 3.30 3.81
N ILE A 31 7.15 3.50 3.30
CA ILE A 31 6.67 4.82 2.82
C ILE A 31 6.61 5.82 3.97
N HIS A 32 6.12 5.40 5.14
CA HIS A 32 6.13 6.26 6.31
C HIS A 32 7.54 6.73 6.70
N ASN A 33 8.52 5.84 6.66
CA ASN A 33 9.91 6.19 6.97
C ASN A 33 10.48 7.18 5.93
N GLU A 34 10.19 7.00 4.65
CA GLU A 34 10.57 7.97 3.62
C GLU A 34 9.87 9.32 3.82
N ALA A 35 8.55 9.32 4.07
CA ALA A 35 7.81 10.54 4.37
C ALA A 35 8.40 11.31 5.56
N ARG A 36 8.84 10.61 6.61
CA ARG A 36 9.52 11.23 7.77
C ARG A 36 10.86 11.86 7.40
N LYS A 37 11.64 11.23 6.50
CA LYS A 37 12.92 11.81 6.02
C LYS A 37 12.68 13.14 5.31
N PHE A 38 11.70 13.18 4.39
CA PHE A 38 11.36 14.40 3.67
C PHE A 38 10.73 15.48 4.57
N ALA A 39 10.01 15.07 5.62
CA ALA A 39 9.39 15.99 6.57
C ALA A 39 10.37 16.53 7.62
N GLN A 40 11.63 16.07 7.64
CA GLN A 40 12.62 16.50 8.61
C GLN A 40 12.85 18.03 8.56
N GLY A 41 12.78 18.67 9.71
CA GLY A 41 12.92 20.14 9.81
C GLY A 41 11.64 20.92 9.46
N SER A 42 10.52 20.24 9.16
CA SER A 42 9.22 20.86 8.93
C SER A 42 8.22 20.58 10.07
N MET A 43 7.06 21.24 10.01
CA MET A 43 5.93 20.99 10.92
C MET A 43 5.06 19.77 10.49
N ILE A 44 5.41 19.12 9.38
CA ILE A 44 4.62 18.01 8.80
C ILE A 44 4.80 16.76 9.63
N LYS A 45 3.69 16.15 10.03
CA LYS A 45 3.65 14.89 10.78
C LYS A 45 3.15 13.76 9.89
N SER A 46 3.96 12.72 9.73
CA SER A 46 3.56 11.47 9.10
C SER A 46 3.19 10.45 10.16
N VAL A 47 2.09 9.75 9.96
CA VAL A 47 1.61 8.65 10.81
C VAL A 47 1.37 7.41 9.94
N VAL A 48 1.64 6.23 10.48
CA VAL A 48 1.37 4.96 9.82
C VAL A 48 0.36 4.15 10.60
N THR A 49 -0.60 3.52 9.88
CA THR A 49 -1.61 2.64 10.47
C THR A 49 -1.79 1.36 9.66
N TYR A 50 -1.78 0.21 10.33
CA TYR A 50 -1.90 -1.10 9.68
C TYR A 50 -2.47 -2.15 10.63
N GLY A 51 -2.97 -3.25 10.08
CA GLY A 51 -3.50 -4.37 10.84
C GLY A 51 -2.44 -5.17 11.61
N GLY A 52 -2.88 -6.02 12.55
CA GLY A 52 -2.00 -6.93 13.28
C GLY A 52 -1.19 -6.31 14.43
N THR A 53 -1.47 -5.06 14.81
CA THR A 53 -0.85 -4.38 15.96
C THR A 53 -1.90 -3.69 16.83
N SER A 54 -1.48 -3.30 18.04
CA SER A 54 -2.35 -2.61 19.00
C SER A 54 -3.02 -1.38 18.39
N VAL A 55 -4.35 -1.39 18.37
CA VAL A 55 -5.18 -0.26 17.90
C VAL A 55 -4.92 0.98 18.75
N ASN A 56 -4.81 0.80 20.07
CA ASN A 56 -4.62 1.92 21.00
C ASN A 56 -3.28 2.65 20.79
N TYR A 57 -2.20 1.90 20.54
CA TYR A 57 -0.90 2.54 20.27
C TYR A 57 -0.96 3.42 19.01
N GLN A 58 -1.52 2.91 17.93
CA GLN A 58 -1.65 3.67 16.68
C GLN A 58 -2.60 4.86 16.84
N ALA A 59 -3.69 4.70 17.60
CA ALA A 59 -4.62 5.78 17.91
C ALA A 59 -3.96 6.93 18.69
N VAL A 60 -3.12 6.61 19.66
CA VAL A 60 -2.35 7.63 20.40
C VAL A 60 -1.38 8.39 19.48
N GLN A 61 -0.72 7.70 18.54
CA GLN A 61 0.15 8.37 17.57
C GLN A 61 -0.66 9.27 16.63
N LEU A 62 -1.79 8.80 16.16
CA LEU A 62 -2.71 9.57 15.30
C LEU A 62 -3.21 10.82 16.02
N GLY A 63 -3.59 10.70 17.30
CA GLY A 63 -4.08 11.83 18.11
C GLY A 63 -3.07 12.97 18.34
N LYS A 64 -1.77 12.74 18.10
CA LYS A 64 -0.74 13.78 18.15
C LYS A 64 -0.73 14.70 16.92
N GLY A 65 -1.64 14.49 15.99
CA GLY A 65 -1.76 15.21 14.72
C GLY A 65 -1.17 14.42 13.54
N CYS A 66 -1.82 14.53 12.38
CA CYS A 66 -1.46 13.80 11.18
C CYS A 66 -1.68 14.66 9.93
N ASN A 67 -0.61 14.97 9.20
CA ASN A 67 -0.68 15.63 7.89
C ASN A 67 -0.61 14.60 6.76
N ILE A 68 0.27 13.60 6.91
CA ILE A 68 0.43 12.48 5.97
C ILE A 68 0.08 11.19 6.71
N LEU A 69 -0.95 10.51 6.24
CA LEU A 69 -1.35 9.21 6.75
C LEU A 69 -0.95 8.13 5.75
N VAL A 70 -0.17 7.16 6.18
CA VAL A 70 0.11 5.95 5.40
C VAL A 70 -0.65 4.79 6.04
N ALA A 71 -1.44 4.06 5.26
CA ALA A 71 -2.33 3.07 5.82
C ALA A 71 -2.50 1.83 4.94
N THR A 72 -2.81 0.68 5.59
CA THR A 72 -3.40 -0.46 4.89
C THR A 72 -4.93 -0.33 4.87
N PRO A 73 -5.62 -0.82 3.81
CA PRO A 73 -7.04 -0.55 3.59
C PRO A 73 -7.93 -0.86 4.80
N GLY A 74 -7.88 -2.07 5.33
CA GLY A 74 -8.76 -2.50 6.42
C GLY A 74 -8.58 -1.68 7.71
N ARG A 75 -7.34 -1.28 8.08
CA ARG A 75 -7.13 -0.43 9.26
C ARG A 75 -7.56 1.02 9.02
N LEU A 76 -7.40 1.51 7.82
CA LEU A 76 -7.91 2.83 7.42
C LEU A 76 -9.43 2.89 7.61
N MET A 77 -10.14 1.90 7.07
CA MET A 77 -11.60 1.84 7.16
C MET A 77 -12.07 1.68 8.61
N ASP A 78 -11.42 0.85 9.43
CA ASP A 78 -11.70 0.74 10.86
C ASP A 78 -11.62 2.10 11.59
N TYR A 79 -10.64 2.93 11.25
CA TYR A 79 -10.50 4.26 11.87
C TYR A 79 -11.47 5.30 11.29
N VAL A 80 -11.83 5.21 10.03
CA VAL A 80 -12.86 6.06 9.41
C VAL A 80 -14.23 5.77 10.03
N GLU A 81 -14.59 4.48 10.16
CA GLU A 81 -15.87 4.05 10.76
C GLU A 81 -15.98 4.45 12.24
N LYS A 82 -14.87 4.45 12.97
CA LYS A 82 -14.81 4.92 14.36
C LYS A 82 -14.72 6.44 14.50
N GLY A 83 -14.78 7.19 13.40
CA GLY A 83 -14.68 8.66 13.40
C GLY A 83 -13.34 9.22 13.82
N ARG A 84 -12.28 8.40 13.88
CA ARG A 84 -10.92 8.83 14.23
C ARG A 84 -10.19 9.50 13.07
N ILE A 85 -10.54 9.15 11.85
CA ILE A 85 -10.02 9.74 10.61
C ILE A 85 -11.19 10.28 9.80
N GLY A 86 -11.02 11.50 9.27
CA GLY A 86 -11.92 12.13 8.31
C GLY A 86 -11.15 12.64 7.12
N PHE A 87 -11.81 12.78 5.98
CA PHE A 87 -11.18 13.17 4.71
C PHE A 87 -11.42 14.62 4.30
N LYS A 88 -12.13 15.42 5.10
CA LYS A 88 -12.54 16.78 4.72
C LYS A 88 -11.41 17.72 4.27
N ASN A 89 -10.18 17.48 4.73
CA ASN A 89 -9.01 18.27 4.39
C ASN A 89 -8.08 17.56 3.39
N LEU A 90 -8.53 16.44 2.81
CA LEU A 90 -7.70 15.65 1.91
C LEU A 90 -7.45 16.38 0.61
N GLN A 91 -6.17 16.55 0.27
CA GLN A 91 -5.71 17.12 -1.00
C GLN A 91 -5.12 16.05 -1.91
N TYR A 92 -4.44 15.06 -1.33
CA TYR A 92 -3.75 14.00 -2.06
C TYR A 92 -4.20 12.62 -1.60
N LEU A 93 -4.68 11.82 -2.53
CA LEU A 93 -4.94 10.39 -2.34
C LEU A 93 -3.96 9.59 -3.20
N VAL A 94 -3.18 8.71 -2.58
CA VAL A 94 -2.21 7.88 -3.28
C VAL A 94 -2.58 6.41 -3.07
N LEU A 95 -2.70 5.67 -4.16
CA LEU A 95 -2.90 4.22 -4.19
C LEU A 95 -1.62 3.59 -4.73
N ASP A 96 -0.87 2.88 -3.87
CA ASP A 96 0.39 2.25 -4.25
C ASP A 96 0.25 0.72 -4.29
N GLU A 97 0.86 0.07 -5.28
CA GLU A 97 0.67 -1.34 -5.63
C GLU A 97 -0.82 -1.69 -5.85
N ALA A 98 -1.52 -0.93 -6.71
CA ALA A 98 -2.95 -1.08 -6.93
C ALA A 98 -3.34 -2.49 -7.43
N ASP A 99 -2.54 -3.09 -8.30
CA ASP A 99 -2.71 -4.47 -8.76
C ASP A 99 -2.65 -5.48 -7.60
N ARG A 100 -1.71 -5.29 -6.69
CA ARG A 100 -1.60 -6.15 -5.51
C ARG A 100 -2.76 -5.95 -4.53
N MET A 101 -3.28 -4.71 -4.41
CA MET A 101 -4.50 -4.47 -3.63
C MET A 101 -5.72 -5.18 -4.23
N LEU A 102 -5.80 -5.24 -5.57
CA LEU A 102 -6.82 -6.02 -6.28
C LEU A 102 -6.68 -7.51 -5.98
N ASP A 103 -5.48 -8.08 -6.14
CA ASP A 103 -5.19 -9.50 -5.90
C ASP A 103 -5.50 -9.93 -4.46
N MET A 104 -5.28 -9.04 -3.51
CA MET A 104 -5.56 -9.27 -2.08
C MET A 104 -7.02 -9.01 -1.70
N GLY A 105 -7.87 -8.58 -2.65
CA GLY A 105 -9.29 -8.36 -2.41
C GLY A 105 -9.62 -7.06 -1.66
N PHE A 106 -8.74 -6.06 -1.66
CA PHE A 106 -8.95 -4.78 -0.98
C PHE A 106 -9.74 -3.74 -1.79
N MET A 107 -10.09 -4.02 -3.04
CA MET A 107 -10.82 -3.04 -3.87
C MET A 107 -12.15 -2.59 -3.23
N PRO A 108 -12.96 -3.45 -2.57
CA PRO A 108 -14.15 -3.00 -1.85
C PRO A 108 -13.86 -1.98 -0.74
N ASP A 109 -12.77 -2.15 0.01
CA ASP A 109 -12.38 -1.20 1.06
C ASP A 109 -11.94 0.15 0.46
N ILE A 110 -11.21 0.12 -0.65
CA ILE A 110 -10.81 1.34 -1.39
C ILE A 110 -12.05 2.05 -1.91
N GLN A 111 -12.99 1.31 -2.51
CA GLN A 111 -14.26 1.85 -2.98
C GLN A 111 -15.04 2.54 -1.85
N ARG A 112 -15.17 1.89 -0.69
CA ARG A 112 -15.79 2.50 0.50
C ARG A 112 -15.06 3.75 0.97
N CYS A 113 -13.73 3.76 0.86
CA CYS A 113 -12.92 4.92 1.21
C CYS A 113 -13.22 6.11 0.29
N VAL A 114 -13.17 5.91 -1.04
CA VAL A 114 -13.37 7.00 -2.02
C VAL A 114 -14.82 7.48 -2.11
N THR A 115 -15.78 6.66 -1.70
CA THR A 115 -17.21 7.01 -1.60
C THR A 115 -17.63 7.50 -0.22
N SER A 116 -16.70 7.65 0.71
CA SER A 116 -16.98 8.15 2.05
C SER A 116 -17.60 9.56 2.01
N PRO A 117 -18.61 9.86 2.84
CA PRO A 117 -19.36 11.13 2.78
C PRO A 117 -18.51 12.40 2.89
N ASN A 118 -17.36 12.32 3.55
CA ASN A 118 -16.45 13.44 3.76
C ASN A 118 -15.23 13.42 2.82
N MET A 119 -15.23 12.53 1.84
CA MET A 119 -14.16 12.47 0.83
C MET A 119 -14.36 13.60 -0.18
N PRO A 120 -13.36 14.48 -0.40
CA PRO A 120 -13.44 15.48 -1.46
C PRO A 120 -13.65 14.83 -2.82
N ASP A 121 -14.35 15.52 -3.70
CA ASP A 121 -14.59 15.06 -5.07
C ASP A 121 -13.26 14.80 -5.81
N LYS A 122 -13.27 13.83 -6.74
CA LYS A 122 -12.09 13.48 -7.52
C LYS A 122 -11.57 14.61 -8.41
N GLY A 123 -12.41 15.62 -8.71
CA GLY A 123 -12.01 16.83 -9.42
C GLY A 123 -11.35 17.88 -8.52
N THR A 124 -11.48 17.77 -7.19
CA THR A 124 -10.89 18.72 -6.23
C THR A 124 -9.66 18.18 -5.53
N ARG A 125 -9.58 16.86 -5.33
CA ARG A 125 -8.37 16.19 -4.81
C ARG A 125 -7.48 15.73 -5.96
N GLN A 126 -6.19 15.66 -5.72
CA GLN A 126 -5.26 14.98 -6.62
C GLN A 126 -5.17 13.51 -6.22
N THR A 127 -5.54 12.62 -7.15
CA THR A 127 -5.41 11.17 -6.94
C THR A 127 -4.28 10.64 -7.80
N LEU A 128 -3.38 9.87 -7.19
CA LEU A 128 -2.23 9.22 -7.83
C LEU A 128 -2.38 7.71 -7.65
N MET A 129 -2.20 6.95 -8.72
CA MET A 129 -2.26 5.50 -8.67
C MET A 129 -1.01 4.90 -9.29
N PHE A 130 -0.34 4.03 -8.54
CA PHE A 130 0.86 3.31 -8.94
C PHE A 130 0.57 1.81 -9.01
N SER A 131 1.03 1.17 -10.06
CA SER A 131 0.84 -0.27 -10.29
C SER A 131 1.95 -0.81 -11.15
N ALA A 132 2.39 -2.04 -10.90
CA ALA A 132 3.37 -2.74 -11.74
C ALA A 132 2.71 -3.32 -13.00
N THR A 133 1.43 -3.68 -12.92
CA THR A 133 0.63 -4.22 -14.02
C THR A 133 -0.61 -3.38 -14.25
N PHE A 134 -1.20 -3.46 -15.44
CA PHE A 134 -2.36 -2.64 -15.80
C PHE A 134 -3.45 -3.46 -16.51
N PRO A 135 -3.97 -4.54 -15.86
CA PRO A 135 -5.08 -5.32 -16.37
C PRO A 135 -6.38 -4.52 -16.39
N ASP A 136 -7.42 -5.04 -17.06
CA ASP A 136 -8.70 -4.36 -17.27
C ASP A 136 -9.37 -3.90 -15.97
N ASP A 137 -9.26 -4.68 -14.90
CA ASP A 137 -9.81 -4.33 -13.59
C ASP A 137 -9.10 -3.10 -12.98
N ILE A 138 -7.79 -2.97 -13.18
CA ILE A 138 -7.02 -1.79 -12.76
C ILE A 138 -7.33 -0.57 -13.63
N GLN A 139 -7.54 -0.79 -14.95
CA GLN A 139 -8.00 0.28 -15.84
C GLN A 139 -9.36 0.82 -15.42
N THR A 140 -10.28 -0.07 -15.07
CA THR A 140 -11.61 0.28 -14.56
C THR A 140 -11.51 1.08 -13.25
N ALA A 141 -10.69 0.62 -12.30
CA ALA A 141 -10.43 1.33 -11.06
C ALA A 141 -9.82 2.72 -11.29
N ALA A 142 -8.88 2.84 -12.25
CA ALA A 142 -8.28 4.12 -12.60
C ALA A 142 -9.33 5.11 -13.13
N GLN A 143 -10.22 4.68 -14.02
CA GLN A 143 -11.31 5.51 -14.56
C GLN A 143 -12.28 5.98 -13.46
N GLU A 144 -12.50 5.13 -12.46
CA GLU A 144 -13.41 5.45 -11.38
C GLU A 144 -12.80 6.42 -10.37
N PHE A 145 -11.55 6.21 -9.94
CA PHE A 145 -10.93 6.94 -8.84
C PHE A 145 -10.18 8.20 -9.27
N LEU A 146 -9.69 8.25 -10.49
CA LEU A 146 -8.94 9.37 -11.05
C LEU A 146 -9.84 10.31 -11.84
N ASN A 147 -9.39 11.54 -12.06
CA ASN A 147 -10.05 12.52 -12.89
C ASN A 147 -9.06 13.08 -13.91
N ASP A 148 -9.42 13.04 -15.20
CA ASP A 148 -8.58 13.54 -16.33
C ASP A 148 -7.10 13.16 -16.18
N TYR A 149 -6.84 11.86 -15.99
CA TYR A 149 -5.53 11.37 -15.59
C TYR A 149 -4.58 11.18 -16.76
N LEU A 150 -3.30 11.36 -16.51
CA LEU A 150 -2.23 10.98 -17.41
C LEU A 150 -1.77 9.55 -17.09
N PHE A 151 -1.70 8.71 -18.13
CA PHE A 151 -1.13 7.38 -18.03
C PHE A 151 0.34 7.43 -18.42
N LEU A 152 1.23 7.22 -17.44
CA LEU A 152 2.67 7.24 -17.64
C LEU A 152 3.26 5.85 -17.44
N THR A 153 3.97 5.33 -18.42
CA THR A 153 4.69 4.06 -18.32
C THR A 153 6.20 4.29 -18.30
N VAL A 154 6.88 3.52 -17.45
CA VAL A 154 8.34 3.45 -17.43
C VAL A 154 8.75 2.03 -17.77
N GLY A 155 9.34 1.82 -18.95
CA GLY A 155 9.62 0.49 -19.50
C GLY A 155 8.41 -0.17 -20.15
N MET A 156 8.46 -1.49 -20.34
CA MET A 156 7.35 -2.30 -20.85
C MET A 156 6.48 -2.80 -19.69
N VAL A 157 5.19 -2.47 -19.74
CA VAL A 157 4.22 -2.97 -18.76
C VAL A 157 4.09 -4.49 -18.89
N GLY A 158 4.29 -5.23 -17.79
CA GLY A 158 4.22 -6.69 -17.78
C GLY A 158 5.40 -7.42 -18.44
N GLY A 159 6.42 -6.69 -18.88
CA GLY A 159 7.65 -7.29 -19.41
C GLY A 159 8.52 -7.89 -18.30
N ALA A 160 9.20 -9.01 -18.59
CA ALA A 160 10.25 -9.53 -17.72
C ALA A 160 11.40 -8.50 -17.64
N CYS A 161 11.96 -8.31 -16.44
CA CYS A 161 13.14 -7.45 -16.27
C CYS A 161 14.34 -8.09 -16.99
N SER A 162 14.98 -7.36 -17.91
CA SER A 162 16.16 -7.84 -18.65
C SER A 162 17.36 -8.09 -17.74
N ASP A 163 17.37 -7.46 -16.56
CA ASP A 163 18.46 -7.61 -15.59
C ASP A 163 18.34 -8.88 -14.75
N VAL A 164 17.23 -9.64 -14.93
CA VAL A 164 16.97 -10.90 -14.24
C VAL A 164 17.01 -12.04 -15.25
N GLU A 165 18.06 -12.86 -15.18
CA GLU A 165 18.14 -14.09 -15.94
C GLU A 165 17.19 -15.14 -15.34
N GLN A 166 16.28 -15.67 -16.17
CA GLN A 166 15.34 -16.72 -15.76
C GLN A 166 15.75 -18.05 -16.37
N VAL A 167 16.02 -19.02 -15.51
CA VAL A 167 16.38 -20.39 -15.93
C VAL A 167 15.33 -21.34 -15.41
N PHE A 168 14.80 -22.19 -16.30
CA PHE A 168 13.76 -23.17 -15.98
C PHE A 168 14.35 -24.58 -16.00
N TYR A 169 14.04 -25.36 -14.97
CA TYR A 169 14.41 -26.77 -14.88
C TYR A 169 13.13 -27.60 -14.78
N GLU A 170 12.98 -28.58 -15.66
CA GLU A 170 11.94 -29.59 -15.54
C GLU A 170 12.37 -30.61 -14.49
N VAL A 171 11.59 -30.77 -13.43
CA VAL A 171 11.93 -31.62 -12.29
C VAL A 171 10.68 -32.36 -11.81
N ALA A 172 10.80 -33.66 -11.55
CA ALA A 172 9.70 -34.47 -11.01
C ALA A 172 9.29 -33.95 -9.61
N LYS A 173 8.05 -34.23 -9.22
CA LYS A 173 7.43 -33.68 -8.00
C LYS A 173 8.26 -33.91 -6.74
N PHE A 174 8.86 -35.08 -6.62
CA PHE A 174 9.60 -35.47 -5.40
C PHE A 174 11.07 -35.06 -5.41
N ASP A 175 11.63 -34.72 -6.58
CA ASP A 175 13.04 -34.39 -6.77
C ASP A 175 13.32 -32.88 -6.65
N LYS A 176 12.27 -32.07 -6.47
CA LYS A 176 12.39 -30.61 -6.39
C LYS A 176 13.28 -30.13 -5.25
N ARG A 177 13.24 -30.82 -4.11
CA ARG A 177 14.06 -30.48 -2.95
C ARG A 177 15.53 -30.75 -3.24
N GLU A 178 15.86 -31.91 -3.78
CA GLU A 178 17.21 -32.28 -4.15
C GLU A 178 17.80 -31.31 -5.18
N LYS A 179 17.02 -30.98 -6.22
CA LYS A 179 17.42 -30.01 -7.23
C LYS A 179 17.63 -28.60 -6.65
N LEU A 180 16.82 -28.18 -5.70
CA LEU A 180 16.98 -26.91 -5.01
C LEU A 180 18.26 -26.88 -4.16
N GLU A 181 18.54 -27.98 -3.45
CA GLU A 181 19.78 -28.13 -2.66
C GLU A 181 21.00 -28.08 -3.59
N GLU A 182 21.00 -28.81 -4.72
CA GLU A 182 22.04 -28.77 -5.75
C GLU A 182 22.31 -27.32 -6.24
N LEU A 183 21.26 -26.59 -6.60
CA LEU A 183 21.38 -25.20 -7.07
C LEU A 183 21.83 -24.24 -5.98
N SER A 184 21.60 -24.58 -4.71
CA SER A 184 21.99 -23.73 -3.56
C SER A 184 23.44 -23.90 -3.16
N ILE A 185 24.12 -24.99 -3.54
CA ILE A 185 25.50 -25.33 -3.22
C ILE A 185 26.50 -24.59 -4.13
N VAL A 186 26.05 -24.03 -5.26
CA VAL A 186 26.95 -23.30 -6.17
C VAL A 186 27.46 -22.06 -5.46
N PRO A 187 28.78 -21.94 -5.21
CA PRO A 187 29.36 -20.76 -4.55
C PRO A 187 29.22 -19.56 -5.48
N CYS A 188 28.41 -18.61 -5.08
CA CYS A 188 28.19 -17.41 -5.88
C CYS A 188 28.69 -16.20 -5.12
N ASP A 189 29.94 -15.80 -5.36
CA ASP A 189 30.63 -14.72 -4.67
C ASP A 189 30.03 -13.32 -4.91
N ARG A 190 29.04 -13.16 -5.78
CA ARG A 190 28.43 -11.86 -6.12
C ARG A 190 26.97 -11.90 -6.56
N LEU A 191 26.27 -13.01 -6.48
CA LEU A 191 24.97 -13.13 -7.09
C LEU A 191 23.90 -13.43 -6.03
N LYS A 192 22.99 -12.49 -5.84
CA LYS A 192 21.73 -12.78 -5.16
C LYS A 192 20.83 -13.47 -6.16
N SER A 193 20.61 -14.77 -6.05
CA SER A 193 19.70 -15.52 -6.89
C SER A 193 18.40 -15.80 -6.13
N PHE A 194 17.27 -15.68 -6.81
CA PHE A 194 16.00 -16.15 -6.31
C PHE A 194 15.60 -17.43 -7.02
N CYS A 195 15.37 -18.50 -6.31
CA CYS A 195 14.78 -19.69 -6.84
C CYS A 195 13.27 -19.66 -6.62
N LEU A 196 12.48 -19.72 -7.68
CA LEU A 196 11.04 -19.82 -7.64
C LEU A 196 10.66 -21.27 -7.87
N CYS A 197 10.20 -21.98 -6.85
CA CYS A 197 9.62 -23.31 -7.01
C CYS A 197 8.10 -23.21 -7.20
N LEU A 198 7.62 -23.35 -8.42
CA LEU A 198 6.20 -23.41 -8.74
C LEU A 198 5.66 -24.80 -8.42
N TYR A 199 5.01 -24.96 -7.28
CA TYR A 199 4.07 -26.06 -7.05
C TYR A 199 3.08 -25.72 -5.92
N TYR A 200 1.81 -25.84 -6.20
CA TYR A 200 0.66 -25.83 -5.25
C TYR A 200 0.93 -25.23 -3.86
N ARG A 201 1.04 -23.91 -3.72
CA ARG A 201 1.11 -23.12 -2.47
C ARG A 201 2.45 -22.71 -1.91
N PHE A 202 3.61 -23.05 -2.49
CA PHE A 202 4.89 -22.49 -2.01
C PHE A 202 5.65 -21.83 -3.16
N HIS A 203 5.90 -20.54 -3.01
CA HIS A 203 6.75 -19.77 -3.91
C HIS A 203 8.03 -19.41 -3.15
N TYR A 204 9.15 -19.94 -3.60
CA TYR A 204 10.47 -19.53 -3.15
C TYR A 204 11.10 -18.69 -4.25
N TYR A 205 11.53 -17.49 -3.89
CA TYR A 205 12.23 -16.61 -4.82
C TYR A 205 13.69 -16.48 -4.40
N ARG A 206 14.60 -16.65 -5.31
CA ARG A 206 16.02 -16.35 -5.15
C ARG A 206 16.48 -15.48 -6.32
N THR A 207 16.86 -14.21 -6.13
CA THR A 207 17.33 -13.30 -7.19
C THR A 207 18.80 -13.51 -7.47
N LEU A 208 19.17 -13.59 -8.74
CA LEU A 208 20.52 -13.49 -9.26
C LEU A 208 20.81 -12.00 -9.58
N HIS A 209 21.80 -11.45 -8.95
CA HIS A 209 22.49 -10.22 -9.36
C HIS A 209 23.86 -10.54 -9.86
#